data_c912d235ca4640294e48dce4db663e42
#
_entry.id   c912d235ca4640294e48dce4db663e42
#
_cell.length_a   1.000
_cell.length_b   1.000
_cell.length_c   1.000
_cell.angle_alpha   90.00
_cell.angle_beta   90.00
_cell.angle_gamma   90.00
#
_symmetry.space_group_name_H-M   'P 1'
#
loop_
_entity.id
_entity.type
_entity.pdbx_description
1 polymer ?
#
loop_
_entity_poly.entity_id
_entity_poly.type
_entity_poly.pdbx_seq_one_letter_code
_entity_poly.pdbx_strand_id
1 'polypeptide(L)'
;MDWHDSPEQSAFRDAVRTLIDSRLPERYKAFARSGGPGERQWENDRKSADPAAKQAAIAWHAALAERGWVAPHWPKEYGGGGMSPMEQSILHQEFANAGAPVVGGSGVGMLGPTLILHGNEDQRKKYLPPILAGEATWAQGYSEPGAGSDLASLQTRAVRDGDEFVVNGQKIWTSAAHTADAIFALVRTDPQAPKHRGISFLLIDDIKSPGISIRPLVDMNGRHYFNEVFFEDVRVPAANLVGEENRGWYVAMTLLDFERSNIGGAIGARRTLRRMLDVVQADPVLRRRLDASTLRHEIAQRFIEAEIMYQFSLRIISMQNKGQLPNDEASMAKLYNSELSQRVAQTCMQVMGLRGQLTEGEETPARMYLGMVPATIRGGTSEVQRNVIATRGLGLPRG
;
A
#
# COMPACT_ATOMS: atom_id res chain seq x y z
N MET A 1 -12.29 -19.81 -18.53
CA MET A 1 -12.92 -18.62 -17.94
C MET A 1 -12.59 -17.48 -18.88
N ASP A 2 -13.60 -16.89 -19.50
CA ASP A 2 -13.41 -15.78 -20.44
C ASP A 2 -13.48 -14.48 -19.64
N TRP A 3 -12.36 -13.75 -19.58
CA TRP A 3 -12.23 -12.51 -18.82
C TRP A 3 -12.33 -11.28 -19.72
N HIS A 4 -13.26 -11.29 -20.67
CA HIS A 4 -13.57 -10.09 -21.44
C HIS A 4 -14.43 -9.14 -20.61
N ASP A 5 -14.14 -7.85 -20.73
CA ASP A 5 -14.98 -6.83 -20.13
C ASP A 5 -16.41 -6.92 -20.67
N SER A 6 -17.42 -6.75 -19.81
CA SER A 6 -18.76 -6.47 -20.28
C SER A 6 -18.82 -5.11 -21.00
N PRO A 7 -19.88 -4.81 -21.77
CA PRO A 7 -20.01 -3.48 -22.39
C PRO A 7 -19.89 -2.33 -21.38
N GLU A 8 -20.45 -2.46 -20.18
CA GLU A 8 -20.38 -1.46 -19.11
C GLU A 8 -18.95 -1.34 -18.56
N GLN A 9 -18.26 -2.46 -18.36
CA GLN A 9 -16.87 -2.49 -17.92
C GLN A 9 -15.93 -1.87 -18.94
N SER A 10 -16.14 -2.17 -20.24
CA SER A 10 -15.38 -1.56 -21.33
C SER A 10 -15.60 -0.05 -21.38
N ALA A 11 -16.85 0.41 -21.27
CA ALA A 11 -17.16 1.84 -21.23
C ALA A 11 -16.52 2.54 -20.02
N PHE A 12 -16.51 1.90 -18.85
CA PHE A 12 -15.85 2.43 -17.66
C PHE A 12 -14.33 2.51 -17.86
N ARG A 13 -13.72 1.46 -18.42
CA ARG A 13 -12.28 1.45 -18.75
C ARG A 13 -11.90 2.59 -19.70
N ASP A 14 -12.71 2.84 -20.73
CA ASP A 14 -12.49 3.93 -21.68
C ASP A 14 -12.65 5.30 -21.02
N ALA A 15 -13.57 5.44 -20.07
CA ALA A 15 -13.70 6.66 -19.28
C ALA A 15 -12.47 6.91 -18.38
N VAL A 16 -11.90 5.85 -17.79
CA VAL A 16 -10.65 5.94 -16.99
C VAL A 16 -9.47 6.36 -17.88
N ARG A 17 -9.31 5.72 -19.04
CA ARG A 17 -8.26 6.08 -20.02
C ARG A 17 -8.39 7.53 -20.48
N THR A 18 -9.59 7.95 -20.83
CA THR A 18 -9.87 9.33 -21.24
C THR A 18 -9.49 10.34 -20.15
N LEU A 19 -9.78 10.05 -18.88
CA LEU A 19 -9.35 10.89 -17.77
C LEU A 19 -7.82 10.95 -17.68
N ILE A 20 -7.14 9.80 -17.73
CA ILE A 20 -5.67 9.73 -17.67
C ILE A 20 -5.06 10.53 -18.82
N ASP A 21 -5.50 10.31 -20.04
CA ASP A 21 -4.94 10.96 -21.23
C ASP A 21 -5.09 12.48 -21.18
N SER A 22 -6.28 12.95 -20.73
CA SER A 22 -6.62 14.37 -20.75
C SER A 22 -6.19 15.14 -19.48
N ARG A 23 -6.11 14.49 -18.32
CA ARG A 23 -5.97 15.19 -17.03
C ARG A 23 -4.73 14.78 -16.22
N LEU A 24 -4.07 13.64 -16.55
CA LEU A 24 -2.85 13.25 -15.84
C LEU A 24 -1.74 14.28 -16.12
N PRO A 25 -1.17 14.93 -15.10
CA PRO A 25 -0.09 15.90 -15.27
C PRO A 25 1.12 15.31 -16.00
N GLU A 26 1.77 16.11 -16.85
CA GLU A 26 2.94 15.69 -17.63
C GLU A 26 4.09 15.21 -16.75
N ARG A 27 4.23 15.77 -15.56
CA ARG A 27 5.18 15.32 -14.54
C ARG A 27 5.02 13.82 -14.24
N TYR A 28 3.80 13.34 -14.06
CA TYR A 28 3.54 11.92 -13.78
C TYR A 28 3.70 11.05 -15.02
N LYS A 29 3.33 11.55 -16.19
CA LYS A 29 3.59 10.88 -17.47
C LYS A 29 5.10 10.72 -17.72
N ALA A 30 5.89 11.76 -17.44
CA ALA A 30 7.34 11.72 -17.58
C ALA A 30 7.97 10.74 -16.58
N PHE A 31 7.51 10.74 -15.32
CA PHE A 31 7.96 9.81 -14.30
C PHE A 31 7.64 8.35 -14.67
N ALA A 32 6.45 8.09 -15.21
CA ALA A 32 6.08 6.76 -15.71
C ALA A 32 6.97 6.30 -16.87
N ARG A 33 7.34 7.20 -17.78
CA ARG A 33 8.28 6.91 -18.88
C ARG A 33 9.70 6.60 -18.39
N SER A 34 10.18 7.29 -17.34
CA SER A 34 11.50 7.02 -16.74
C SER A 34 11.54 5.73 -15.92
N GLY A 35 10.37 5.19 -15.59
CA GLY A 35 10.25 3.92 -14.94
C GLY A 35 9.93 3.92 -13.48
N GLY A 36 9.74 5.08 -12.94
CA GLY A 36 9.37 5.23 -11.55
C GLY A 36 8.09 4.50 -11.20
N PRO A 37 8.00 3.86 -10.01
CA PRO A 37 6.73 3.43 -9.46
C PRO A 37 5.93 4.67 -9.08
N GLY A 38 5.00 5.08 -9.94
CA GLY A 38 4.19 6.29 -9.74
C GLY A 38 3.29 6.27 -8.50
N GLU A 39 3.09 5.11 -7.88
CA GLU A 39 2.08 4.90 -6.85
C GLU A 39 2.12 5.88 -5.67
N ARG A 40 3.31 6.31 -5.25
CA ARG A 40 3.50 7.21 -4.09
C ARG A 40 3.95 8.62 -4.44
N GLN A 41 4.09 8.91 -5.73
CA GLN A 41 4.62 10.20 -6.17
C GLN A 41 3.72 11.37 -5.75
N TRP A 42 2.41 11.14 -5.68
CA TRP A 42 1.47 12.16 -5.23
C TRP A 42 1.73 12.61 -3.77
N GLU A 43 1.99 11.68 -2.86
CA GLU A 43 2.27 12.00 -1.44
C GLU A 43 3.53 12.86 -1.30
N ASN A 44 4.59 12.52 -2.05
CA ASN A 44 5.83 13.28 -2.06
C ASN A 44 5.63 14.68 -2.66
N ASP A 45 4.93 14.76 -3.80
CA ASP A 45 4.73 16.01 -4.53
C ASP A 45 3.82 16.98 -3.79
N ARG A 46 2.80 16.47 -3.08
CA ARG A 46 1.85 17.28 -2.30
C ARG A 46 2.55 18.19 -1.29
N LYS A 47 3.62 17.73 -0.64
CA LYS A 47 4.41 18.48 0.35
C LYS A 47 5.76 18.96 -0.16
N SER A 48 6.00 18.82 -1.47
CA SER A 48 7.26 19.26 -2.09
C SER A 48 7.43 20.78 -1.97
N ALA A 49 8.67 21.21 -1.80
CA ALA A 49 9.04 22.62 -1.91
C ALA A 49 9.03 23.10 -3.38
N ASP A 50 9.06 22.19 -4.36
CA ASP A 50 8.92 22.48 -5.79
C ASP A 50 7.47 22.85 -6.12
N PRO A 51 7.19 24.10 -6.53
CA PRO A 51 5.83 24.55 -6.86
C PRO A 51 5.19 23.73 -8.00
N ALA A 52 5.98 23.29 -8.97
CA ALA A 52 5.47 22.50 -10.10
C ALA A 52 5.04 21.09 -9.65
N ALA A 53 5.77 20.47 -8.75
CA ALA A 53 5.40 19.21 -8.13
C ALA A 53 4.09 19.34 -7.33
N LYS A 54 4.01 20.35 -6.48
CA LYS A 54 2.81 20.63 -5.69
C LYS A 54 1.57 20.89 -6.55
N GLN A 55 1.74 21.69 -7.62
CA GLN A 55 0.66 21.96 -8.55
C GLN A 55 0.18 20.71 -9.29
N ALA A 56 1.11 19.81 -9.68
CA ALA A 56 0.75 18.54 -10.30
C ALA A 56 -0.07 17.65 -9.34
N ALA A 57 0.31 17.60 -8.05
CA ALA A 57 -0.43 16.85 -7.04
C ALA A 57 -1.85 17.40 -6.84
N ILE A 58 -2.01 18.74 -6.78
CA ILE A 58 -3.32 19.41 -6.64
C ILE A 58 -4.19 19.12 -7.88
N ALA A 59 -3.63 19.30 -9.08
CA ALA A 59 -4.37 19.13 -10.33
C ALA A 59 -4.87 17.67 -10.50
N TRP A 60 -4.03 16.68 -10.17
CA TRP A 60 -4.41 15.28 -10.28
C TRP A 60 -5.48 14.91 -9.24
N HIS A 61 -5.30 15.35 -7.99
CA HIS A 61 -6.29 15.14 -6.94
C HIS A 61 -7.65 15.73 -7.35
N ALA A 62 -7.69 16.97 -7.83
CA ALA A 62 -8.92 17.62 -8.27
C ALA A 62 -9.61 16.84 -9.40
N ALA A 63 -8.84 16.35 -10.39
CA ALA A 63 -9.38 15.55 -11.49
C ALA A 63 -10.06 14.25 -11.03
N LEU A 64 -9.54 13.63 -9.97
CA LEU A 64 -10.15 12.45 -9.36
C LEU A 64 -11.34 12.80 -8.46
N ALA A 65 -11.25 13.90 -7.71
CA ALA A 65 -12.30 14.36 -6.81
C ALA A 65 -13.59 14.71 -7.55
N GLU A 66 -13.50 15.34 -8.73
CA GLU A 66 -14.64 15.64 -9.62
C GLU A 66 -15.49 14.41 -9.94
N ARG A 67 -14.94 13.21 -9.82
CA ARG A 67 -15.58 11.92 -10.14
C ARG A 67 -15.84 11.03 -8.92
N GLY A 68 -15.44 11.46 -7.72
CA GLY A 68 -15.45 10.63 -6.52
C GLY A 68 -14.38 9.52 -6.52
N TRP A 69 -13.35 9.62 -7.39
CA TRP A 69 -12.34 8.57 -7.58
C TRP A 69 -11.12 8.72 -6.67
N VAL A 70 -11.12 9.70 -5.76
CA VAL A 70 -10.14 9.79 -4.67
C VAL A 70 -10.28 8.58 -3.74
N ALA A 71 -11.53 8.24 -3.38
CA ALA A 71 -11.85 7.10 -2.54
C ALA A 71 -12.87 6.19 -3.26
N PRO A 72 -12.43 5.41 -4.28
CA PRO A 72 -13.34 4.66 -5.15
C PRO A 72 -14.19 3.63 -4.41
N HIS A 73 -13.66 3.06 -3.32
CA HIS A 73 -14.32 2.01 -2.52
C HIS A 73 -15.19 2.55 -1.38
N TRP A 74 -15.11 3.86 -1.04
CA TRP A 74 -15.96 4.40 0.00
C TRP A 74 -17.41 4.55 -0.49
N PRO A 75 -18.41 4.36 0.40
CA PRO A 75 -19.78 4.68 0.07
C PRO A 75 -19.96 6.14 -0.37
N LYS A 76 -20.91 6.36 -1.27
CA LYS A 76 -21.20 7.72 -1.81
C LYS A 76 -21.61 8.71 -0.72
N GLU A 77 -22.29 8.24 0.32
CA GLU A 77 -22.70 9.06 1.48
C GLU A 77 -21.52 9.68 2.23
N TYR A 78 -20.33 9.06 2.13
CA TYR A 78 -19.07 9.57 2.69
C TYR A 78 -18.18 10.24 1.63
N GLY A 79 -18.73 10.58 0.48
CA GLY A 79 -18.00 11.27 -0.61
C GLY A 79 -17.16 10.36 -1.49
N GLY A 80 -17.30 9.03 -1.37
CA GLY A 80 -16.59 8.06 -2.18
C GLY A 80 -17.25 7.75 -3.51
N GLY A 81 -16.61 6.93 -4.34
CA GLY A 81 -17.12 6.47 -5.64
C GLY A 81 -18.24 5.45 -5.54
N GLY A 82 -18.33 4.70 -4.44
CA GLY A 82 -19.26 3.58 -4.29
C GLY A 82 -19.04 2.48 -5.33
N MET A 83 -17.80 2.34 -5.80
CA MET A 83 -17.44 1.41 -6.89
C MET A 83 -17.50 -0.04 -6.43
N SER A 84 -18.00 -0.90 -7.31
CA SER A 84 -17.87 -2.35 -7.16
C SER A 84 -16.39 -2.79 -7.16
N PRO A 85 -16.05 -3.96 -6.60
CA PRO A 85 -14.68 -4.50 -6.65
C PRO A 85 -14.14 -4.61 -8.08
N MET A 86 -14.99 -4.88 -9.08
CA MET A 86 -14.57 -4.94 -10.48
C MET A 86 -14.22 -3.56 -11.04
N GLU A 87 -15.03 -2.53 -10.78
CA GLU A 87 -14.72 -1.15 -11.20
C GLU A 87 -13.45 -0.64 -10.54
N GLN A 88 -13.25 -0.90 -9.23
CA GLN A 88 -12.00 -0.60 -8.54
C GLN A 88 -10.81 -1.30 -9.21
N SER A 89 -10.98 -2.57 -9.60
CA SER A 89 -9.95 -3.33 -10.30
C SER A 89 -9.59 -2.70 -11.64
N ILE A 90 -10.58 -2.31 -12.45
CA ILE A 90 -10.37 -1.65 -13.74
C ILE A 90 -9.63 -0.33 -13.54
N LEU A 91 -10.05 0.49 -12.57
CA LEU A 91 -9.40 1.76 -12.23
C LEU A 91 -7.93 1.53 -11.87
N HIS A 92 -7.63 0.61 -10.97
CA HIS A 92 -6.27 0.29 -10.56
C HIS A 92 -5.42 -0.31 -11.70
N GLN A 93 -6.02 -1.10 -12.59
CA GLN A 93 -5.33 -1.61 -13.78
C GLN A 93 -4.88 -0.46 -14.69
N GLU A 94 -5.77 0.46 -15.02
CA GLU A 94 -5.46 1.57 -15.91
C GLU A 94 -4.46 2.54 -15.26
N PHE A 95 -4.59 2.81 -13.95
CA PHE A 95 -3.59 3.60 -13.21
C PHE A 95 -2.21 2.93 -13.23
N ALA A 96 -2.15 1.64 -12.95
CA ALA A 96 -0.89 0.90 -12.97
C ALA A 96 -0.27 0.84 -14.37
N ASN A 97 -1.07 0.68 -15.42
CA ASN A 97 -0.61 0.69 -16.81
C ASN A 97 -0.03 2.07 -17.21
N ALA A 98 -0.70 3.14 -16.82
CA ALA A 98 -0.27 4.51 -17.11
C ALA A 98 0.85 5.02 -16.18
N GLY A 99 1.10 4.33 -15.06
CA GLY A 99 1.96 4.83 -13.99
C GLY A 99 1.38 6.07 -13.30
N ALA A 100 0.05 6.21 -13.31
CA ALA A 100 -0.65 7.27 -12.61
C ALA A 100 -0.59 7.04 -11.10
N PRO A 101 -0.27 8.07 -10.28
CA PRO A 101 -0.21 7.89 -8.83
C PRO A 101 -1.61 7.74 -8.22
N VAL A 102 -1.70 6.87 -7.23
CA VAL A 102 -2.85 6.80 -6.33
C VAL A 102 -2.79 7.99 -5.37
N VAL A 103 -3.94 8.54 -5.01
CA VAL A 103 -4.04 9.68 -4.08
C VAL A 103 -4.59 9.26 -2.71
N GLY A 104 -4.35 10.08 -1.69
CA GLY A 104 -4.94 9.92 -0.35
C GLY A 104 -4.24 8.92 0.58
N GLY A 105 -3.31 8.12 0.08
CA GLY A 105 -2.44 7.24 0.90
C GLY A 105 -3.18 6.40 1.93
N SER A 106 -2.57 6.23 3.11
CA SER A 106 -3.15 5.44 4.22
C SER A 106 -4.45 6.03 4.77
N GLY A 107 -4.68 7.33 4.60
CA GLY A 107 -5.93 7.98 4.98
C GLY A 107 -7.12 7.40 4.21
N VAL A 108 -7.03 7.39 2.88
CA VAL A 108 -8.08 6.86 2.00
C VAL A 108 -8.13 5.34 2.02
N GLY A 109 -6.96 4.67 1.88
CA GLY A 109 -6.92 3.23 1.70
C GLY A 109 -7.16 2.42 2.98
N MET A 110 -6.89 3.01 4.14
CA MET A 110 -6.87 2.28 5.42
C MET A 110 -7.77 2.93 6.48
N LEU A 111 -7.46 4.16 6.90
CA LEU A 111 -8.16 4.80 8.01
C LEU A 111 -9.62 5.08 7.69
N GLY A 112 -9.92 5.60 6.51
CA GLY A 112 -11.28 5.94 6.12
C GLY A 112 -12.24 4.76 6.19
N PRO A 113 -11.94 3.61 5.54
CA PRO A 113 -12.75 2.40 5.69
C PRO A 113 -12.91 1.94 7.14
N THR A 114 -11.85 2.08 7.95
CA THR A 114 -11.90 1.76 9.38
C THR A 114 -12.85 2.67 10.12
N LEU A 115 -12.82 3.98 9.87
CA LEU A 115 -13.74 4.95 10.48
C LEU A 115 -15.19 4.77 10.02
N ILE A 116 -15.41 4.43 8.76
CA ILE A 116 -16.74 4.14 8.21
C ILE A 116 -17.39 2.97 8.97
N LEU A 117 -16.60 1.93 9.30
CA LEU A 117 -17.10 0.73 9.96
C LEU A 117 -17.13 0.84 11.51
N HIS A 118 -16.11 1.42 12.10
CA HIS A 118 -15.89 1.38 13.56
C HIS A 118 -15.91 2.75 14.23
N GLY A 119 -15.78 3.84 13.47
CA GLY A 119 -15.83 5.21 13.98
C GLY A 119 -17.24 5.59 14.40
N ASN A 120 -17.35 6.49 15.37
CA ASN A 120 -18.61 7.15 15.69
C ASN A 120 -18.91 8.29 14.69
N GLU A 121 -20.08 8.89 14.81
CA GLU A 121 -20.52 9.92 13.86
C GLU A 121 -19.63 11.17 13.88
N ASP A 122 -19.20 11.60 15.08
CA ASP A 122 -18.33 12.77 15.22
C ASP A 122 -16.95 12.53 14.59
N GLN A 123 -16.39 11.33 14.77
CA GLN A 123 -15.13 10.93 14.14
C GLN A 123 -15.26 10.89 12.61
N ARG A 124 -16.34 10.34 12.07
CA ARG A 124 -16.59 10.33 10.62
C ARG A 124 -16.71 11.75 10.07
N LYS A 125 -17.48 12.62 10.73
CA LYS A 125 -17.64 14.03 10.35
C LYS A 125 -16.33 14.83 10.44
N LYS A 126 -15.51 14.55 11.43
CA LYS A 126 -14.24 15.26 11.66
C LYS A 126 -13.15 14.84 10.68
N TYR A 127 -12.99 13.55 10.43
CA TYR A 127 -11.79 13.01 9.78
C TYR A 127 -11.97 12.65 8.30
N LEU A 128 -13.16 12.18 7.87
CA LEU A 128 -13.34 11.76 6.48
C LEU A 128 -13.23 12.91 5.45
N PRO A 129 -13.84 14.08 5.67
CA PRO A 129 -13.76 15.18 4.70
C PRO A 129 -12.32 15.65 4.42
N PRO A 130 -11.46 15.95 5.42
CA PRO A 130 -10.10 16.41 5.15
C PRO A 130 -9.22 15.33 4.53
N ILE A 131 -9.49 14.02 4.77
CA ILE A 131 -8.83 12.91 4.07
C ILE A 131 -9.19 12.94 2.57
N LEU A 132 -10.48 13.07 2.24
CA LEU A 132 -10.95 13.16 0.85
C LEU A 132 -10.43 14.41 0.13
N ALA A 133 -10.39 15.53 0.81
CA ALA A 133 -9.86 16.77 0.26
C ALA A 133 -8.33 16.74 0.04
N GLY A 134 -7.64 15.69 0.52
CA GLY A 134 -6.18 15.63 0.49
C GLY A 134 -5.51 16.62 1.42
N GLU A 135 -6.24 17.21 2.37
CA GLU A 135 -5.75 18.17 3.36
C GLU A 135 -5.02 17.49 4.50
N ALA A 136 -5.48 16.30 4.91
CA ALA A 136 -4.90 15.52 5.98
C ALA A 136 -4.38 14.17 5.45
N THR A 137 -3.10 13.90 5.66
CA THR A 137 -2.46 12.61 5.40
C THR A 137 -2.14 11.90 6.70
N TRP A 138 -2.32 10.57 6.70
CA TRP A 138 -2.21 9.75 7.88
C TRP A 138 -1.11 8.70 7.73
N ALA A 139 -0.28 8.55 8.76
CA ALA A 139 0.67 7.46 8.87
C ALA A 139 0.10 6.33 9.73
N GLN A 140 0.62 5.11 9.56
CA GLN A 140 0.24 3.93 10.33
C GLN A 140 1.30 3.62 11.39
N GLY A 141 0.94 3.69 12.67
CA GLY A 141 1.79 3.38 13.81
C GLY A 141 1.47 2.01 14.42
N TYR A 142 1.89 0.92 13.78
CA TYR A 142 1.62 -0.43 14.26
C TYR A 142 2.85 -1.09 14.85
N SER A 143 3.83 -1.43 14.01
CA SER A 143 5.02 -2.20 14.39
C SER A 143 5.88 -1.47 15.42
N GLU A 144 6.52 -2.26 16.29
CA GLU A 144 7.51 -1.81 17.26
C GLU A 144 8.81 -2.61 17.08
N PRO A 145 9.95 -2.15 17.62
CA PRO A 145 11.22 -2.89 17.51
C PRO A 145 11.11 -4.35 17.96
N GLY A 146 10.30 -4.65 18.97
CA GLY A 146 10.03 -5.98 19.48
C GLY A 146 8.74 -6.65 19.01
N ALA A 147 7.91 -5.98 18.19
CA ALA A 147 6.59 -6.45 17.80
C ALA A 147 6.28 -6.15 16.33
N GLY A 148 6.76 -7.02 15.44
CA GLY A 148 6.47 -7.00 14.00
C GLY A 148 5.50 -8.12 13.61
N SER A 149 6.00 -9.35 13.40
CA SER A 149 5.16 -10.51 13.10
C SER A 149 4.22 -10.88 14.25
N ASP A 150 4.71 -10.81 15.50
CA ASP A 150 3.86 -10.89 16.70
C ASP A 150 3.42 -9.47 17.11
N LEU A 151 2.63 -8.84 16.24
CA LEU A 151 2.13 -7.48 16.46
C LEU A 151 1.33 -7.36 17.76
N ALA A 152 0.63 -8.41 18.17
CA ALA A 152 -0.13 -8.43 19.43
C ALA A 152 0.74 -8.27 20.69
N SER A 153 2.06 -8.40 20.58
CA SER A 153 3.02 -8.17 21.65
C SER A 153 3.47 -6.71 21.79
N LEU A 154 2.86 -5.77 21.07
CA LEU A 154 3.17 -4.34 21.15
C LEU A 154 3.12 -3.80 22.59
N GLN A 155 4.01 -2.83 22.90
CA GLN A 155 4.23 -2.30 24.23
C GLN A 155 3.98 -0.80 24.35
N THR A 156 3.84 -0.05 23.25
CA THR A 156 3.48 1.38 23.31
C THR A 156 2.23 1.53 24.16
N ARG A 157 2.37 2.12 25.33
CA ARG A 157 1.35 2.20 26.37
C ARG A 157 0.50 3.45 26.20
N ALA A 158 -0.78 3.35 26.45
CA ALA A 158 -1.69 4.48 26.61
C ALA A 158 -2.45 4.32 27.93
N VAL A 159 -2.25 5.25 28.84
CA VAL A 159 -2.90 5.26 30.16
C VAL A 159 -3.96 6.36 30.15
N ARG A 160 -5.17 6.00 30.58
CA ARG A 160 -6.25 7.00 30.69
C ARG A 160 -5.98 7.94 31.85
N ASP A 161 -6.08 9.24 31.58
CA ASP A 161 -5.95 10.34 32.53
C ASP A 161 -7.12 11.32 32.30
N GLY A 162 -8.23 11.12 32.99
CA GLY A 162 -9.47 11.88 32.76
C GLY A 162 -10.02 11.66 31.36
N ASP A 163 -10.14 12.73 30.60
CA ASP A 163 -10.67 12.75 29.23
C ASP A 163 -9.59 12.57 28.15
N GLU A 164 -8.39 12.17 28.55
CA GLU A 164 -7.25 11.95 27.64
C GLU A 164 -6.60 10.59 27.88
N PHE A 165 -5.80 10.16 26.93
CA PHE A 165 -4.80 9.11 27.08
C PHE A 165 -3.40 9.72 27.05
N VAL A 166 -2.53 9.28 27.96
CA VAL A 166 -1.10 9.61 27.96
C VAL A 166 -0.37 8.46 27.27
N VAL A 167 0.22 8.74 26.10
CA VAL A 167 0.85 7.74 25.25
C VAL A 167 2.36 7.80 25.41
N ASN A 168 2.98 6.64 25.69
CA ASN A 168 4.42 6.46 25.84
C ASN A 168 4.88 5.20 25.09
N GLY A 169 5.95 5.32 24.29
CA GLY A 169 6.52 4.19 23.58
C GLY A 169 7.17 4.57 22.24
N GLN A 170 7.36 3.56 21.39
CA GLN A 170 8.03 3.72 20.11
C GLN A 170 7.35 2.89 19.04
N LYS A 171 7.18 3.49 17.86
CA LYS A 171 6.79 2.79 16.62
C LYS A 171 7.96 2.79 15.64
N ILE A 172 8.03 1.75 14.82
CA ILE A 172 9.08 1.60 13.79
C ILE A 172 8.46 1.20 12.46
N TRP A 173 9.20 1.40 11.38
CA TRP A 173 8.75 1.16 10.00
C TRP A 173 7.52 1.98 9.63
N THR A 174 7.31 3.11 10.29
CA THR A 174 6.19 4.00 10.04
C THR A 174 6.40 4.73 8.72
N SER A 175 5.70 4.25 7.70
CA SER A 175 5.81 4.78 6.33
C SER A 175 5.36 6.23 6.28
N ALA A 176 6.16 7.09 5.64
CA ALA A 176 5.87 8.49 5.36
C ALA A 176 5.49 9.35 6.59
N ALA A 177 5.83 8.94 7.83
CA ALA A 177 5.50 9.73 9.03
C ALA A 177 6.07 11.16 8.99
N HIS A 178 7.25 11.36 8.41
CA HIS A 178 7.88 12.66 8.26
C HIS A 178 7.13 13.64 7.34
N THR A 179 6.21 13.13 6.52
CA THR A 179 5.35 13.93 5.64
C THR A 179 3.86 13.84 6.02
N ALA A 180 3.49 13.00 6.98
CA ALA A 180 2.13 12.88 7.46
C ALA A 180 1.72 14.08 8.32
N ASP A 181 0.41 14.30 8.46
CA ASP A 181 -0.18 15.30 9.35
C ASP A 181 -0.60 14.64 10.67
N ALA A 182 -0.94 13.37 10.63
CA ALA A 182 -1.49 12.59 11.73
C ALA A 182 -1.03 11.13 11.67
N ILE A 183 -1.24 10.39 12.77
CA ILE A 183 -0.94 8.98 12.87
C ILE A 183 -2.09 8.21 13.53
N PHE A 184 -2.52 7.10 12.98
CA PHE A 184 -3.36 6.15 13.68
C PHE A 184 -2.51 5.00 14.23
N ALA A 185 -2.68 4.67 15.49
CA ALA A 185 -1.77 3.78 16.20
C ALA A 185 -2.51 2.70 17.00
N LEU A 186 -1.89 1.51 17.07
CA LEU A 186 -2.23 0.49 18.05
C LEU A 186 -1.42 0.72 19.32
N VAL A 187 -2.10 0.78 20.44
CA VAL A 187 -1.51 1.04 21.75
C VAL A 187 -1.99 0.04 22.80
N ARG A 188 -1.17 -0.22 23.81
CA ARG A 188 -1.49 -1.09 24.95
C ARG A 188 -2.22 -0.28 26.01
N THR A 189 -3.52 -0.51 26.18
CA THR A 189 -4.35 0.13 27.22
C THR A 189 -4.55 -0.76 28.43
N ASP A 190 -4.51 -2.09 28.27
CA ASP A 190 -4.52 -3.05 29.39
C ASP A 190 -3.35 -4.05 29.24
N PRO A 191 -2.28 -3.90 30.03
CA PRO A 191 -1.13 -4.80 29.99
C PRO A 191 -1.40 -6.16 30.68
N GLN A 192 -2.47 -6.30 31.46
CA GLN A 192 -2.82 -7.53 32.18
C GLN A 192 -3.75 -8.43 31.34
N ALA A 193 -4.41 -7.87 30.34
CA ALA A 193 -5.30 -8.63 29.47
C ALA A 193 -4.52 -9.58 28.53
N PRO A 194 -5.17 -10.64 28.00
CA PRO A 194 -4.61 -11.43 26.91
C PRO A 194 -4.20 -10.54 25.73
N LYS A 195 -3.09 -10.85 25.06
CA LYS A 195 -2.40 -10.01 24.05
C LYS A 195 -3.35 -9.23 23.13
N HIS A 196 -4.38 -9.89 22.57
CA HIS A 196 -5.31 -9.30 21.61
C HIS A 196 -6.45 -8.48 22.26
N ARG A 197 -6.62 -8.54 23.58
CA ARG A 197 -7.72 -7.91 24.30
C ARG A 197 -7.30 -6.72 25.17
N GLY A 198 -6.07 -6.29 25.09
CA GLY A 198 -5.56 -5.13 25.84
C GLY A 198 -5.02 -4.06 24.88
N ILE A 199 -5.43 -4.08 23.62
CA ILE A 199 -4.98 -3.16 22.58
C ILE A 199 -6.14 -2.25 22.17
N SER A 200 -5.86 -0.96 22.08
CA SER A 200 -6.79 0.06 21.58
C SER A 200 -6.28 0.69 20.29
N PHE A 201 -7.20 1.25 19.50
CA PHE A 201 -6.91 1.95 18.28
C PHE A 201 -7.11 3.46 18.50
N LEU A 202 -6.04 4.23 18.49
CA LEU A 202 -6.06 5.67 18.75
C LEU A 202 -5.72 6.50 17.51
N LEU A 203 -6.40 7.63 17.36
CA LEU A 203 -6.10 8.67 16.38
C LEU A 203 -5.30 9.78 17.06
N ILE A 204 -4.06 9.95 16.66
CA ILE A 204 -3.20 11.05 17.07
C ILE A 204 -3.22 12.04 15.90
N ASP A 205 -4.11 13.01 15.98
CA ASP A 205 -4.52 13.89 14.87
C ASP A 205 -3.59 15.08 14.62
N ASP A 206 -2.53 15.22 15.41
CA ASP A 206 -1.40 16.11 15.14
C ASP A 206 -0.08 15.39 15.44
N ILE A 207 0.63 15.02 14.39
CA ILE A 207 1.94 14.33 14.50
C ILE A 207 3.07 15.27 15.00
N LYS A 208 2.78 16.57 15.10
CA LYS A 208 3.68 17.59 15.63
C LYS A 208 3.40 17.92 17.11
N SER A 209 2.45 17.23 17.72
CA SER A 209 2.15 17.40 19.16
C SER A 209 3.41 17.30 20.02
N PRO A 210 3.50 18.06 21.12
CA PRO A 210 4.58 17.92 22.09
C PRO A 210 4.77 16.46 22.53
N GLY A 211 6.03 16.03 22.65
CA GLY A 211 6.36 14.65 23.00
C GLY A 211 6.44 13.67 21.83
N ILE A 212 6.10 14.09 20.60
CA ILE A 212 6.32 13.25 19.41
C ILE A 212 7.64 13.63 18.75
N SER A 213 8.50 12.62 18.54
CA SER A 213 9.70 12.79 17.74
C SER A 213 9.78 11.74 16.63
N ILE A 214 10.17 12.18 15.43
CA ILE A 214 10.25 11.34 14.23
C ILE A 214 11.70 11.28 13.80
N ARG A 215 12.24 10.06 13.67
CA ARG A 215 13.61 9.83 13.20
C ARG A 215 13.59 9.06 11.89
N PRO A 216 14.39 9.47 10.90
CA PRO A 216 14.46 8.79 9.62
C PRO A 216 15.07 7.39 9.77
N LEU A 217 14.47 6.43 9.06
CA LEU A 217 15.08 5.14 8.75
C LEU A 217 15.43 5.13 7.27
N VAL A 218 16.73 5.22 7.00
CA VAL A 218 17.24 5.11 5.63
C VAL A 218 17.36 3.62 5.30
N ASP A 219 16.65 3.18 4.27
CA ASP A 219 16.66 1.78 3.84
C ASP A 219 17.95 1.43 3.08
N MET A 220 18.16 0.14 2.80
CA MET A 220 19.33 -0.35 2.06
C MET A 220 19.43 0.20 0.62
N ASN A 221 18.38 0.82 0.12
CA ASN A 221 18.33 1.51 -1.17
C ASN A 221 18.73 3.01 -1.08
N GLY A 222 19.08 3.45 0.13
CA GLY A 222 19.42 4.85 0.42
C GLY A 222 18.20 5.78 0.44
N ARG A 223 16.98 5.26 0.55
CA ARG A 223 15.76 6.06 0.56
C ARG A 223 15.25 6.27 1.98
N HIS A 224 14.87 7.51 2.29
CA HIS A 224 14.15 7.85 3.51
C HIS A 224 12.64 7.77 3.23
N TYR A 225 12.04 6.63 3.57
CA TYR A 225 10.60 6.43 3.48
C TYR A 225 10.01 5.99 4.82
N PHE A 226 10.75 5.18 5.57
CA PHE A 226 10.37 4.69 6.88
C PHE A 226 10.88 5.60 7.98
N ASN A 227 10.23 5.51 9.13
CA ASN A 227 10.59 6.31 10.30
C ASN A 227 10.45 5.47 11.58
N GLU A 228 11.23 5.83 12.58
CA GLU A 228 10.91 5.60 13.98
C GLU A 228 10.09 6.78 14.48
N VAL A 229 9.07 6.50 15.29
CA VAL A 229 8.23 7.52 15.93
C VAL A 229 8.22 7.24 17.42
N PHE A 230 8.66 8.20 18.20
CA PHE A 230 8.71 8.13 19.67
C PHE A 230 7.59 8.97 20.25
N PHE A 231 6.99 8.46 21.31
CA PHE A 231 5.95 9.11 22.10
C PHE A 231 6.43 9.24 23.54
N GLU A 232 6.51 10.47 24.05
CA GLU A 232 6.93 10.80 25.40
C GLU A 232 5.84 11.69 26.03
N ASP A 233 5.01 11.11 26.88
CA ASP A 233 3.86 11.74 27.54
C ASP A 233 2.90 12.47 26.56
N VAL A 234 2.68 11.88 25.41
CA VAL A 234 1.79 12.47 24.38
C VAL A 234 0.34 12.37 24.85
N ARG A 235 -0.33 13.51 24.95
CA ARG A 235 -1.73 13.58 25.32
C ARG A 235 -2.64 13.47 24.11
N VAL A 236 -3.55 12.51 24.17
CA VAL A 236 -4.50 12.21 23.10
C VAL A 236 -5.92 12.20 23.67
N PRO A 237 -6.85 13.02 23.16
CA PRO A 237 -8.22 13.04 23.66
C PRO A 237 -8.87 11.67 23.61
N ALA A 238 -9.61 11.30 24.66
CA ALA A 238 -10.32 10.01 24.73
C ALA A 238 -11.36 9.86 23.59
N ALA A 239 -11.88 10.96 23.06
CA ALA A 239 -12.76 10.99 21.89
C ALA A 239 -12.09 10.48 20.60
N ASN A 240 -10.74 10.41 20.57
CA ASN A 240 -9.95 9.89 19.46
C ASN A 240 -9.78 8.35 19.51
N LEU A 241 -10.35 7.67 20.48
CA LEU A 241 -10.44 6.22 20.53
C LEU A 241 -11.45 5.72 19.48
N VAL A 242 -11.02 4.85 18.57
CA VAL A 242 -11.89 4.25 17.56
C VAL A 242 -12.40 2.90 18.06
N GLY A 243 -13.72 2.75 18.07
CA GLY A 243 -14.39 1.58 18.64
C GLY A 243 -14.34 1.58 20.17
N GLU A 244 -14.27 0.38 20.76
CA GLU A 244 -14.21 0.19 22.21
C GLU A 244 -12.77 0.08 22.71
N GLU A 245 -12.51 0.57 23.93
CA GLU A 245 -11.23 0.40 24.61
C GLU A 245 -10.90 -1.10 24.77
N ASN A 246 -9.63 -1.45 24.56
CA ASN A 246 -9.13 -2.84 24.58
C ASN A 246 -9.64 -3.74 23.42
N ARG A 247 -10.32 -3.16 22.42
CA ARG A 247 -10.83 -3.88 21.23
C ARG A 247 -10.16 -3.44 19.94
N GLY A 248 -9.15 -2.59 19.99
CA GLY A 248 -8.45 -2.03 18.83
C GLY A 248 -7.78 -3.06 17.92
N TRP A 249 -7.44 -4.25 18.46
CA TRP A 249 -6.97 -5.36 17.63
C TRP A 249 -7.99 -5.75 16.55
N TYR A 250 -9.25 -5.86 16.92
CA TYR A 250 -10.31 -6.25 15.98
C TYR A 250 -10.60 -5.15 14.96
N VAL A 251 -10.53 -3.89 15.39
CA VAL A 251 -10.60 -2.72 14.50
C VAL A 251 -9.47 -2.77 13.46
N ALA A 252 -8.23 -3.04 13.90
CA ALA A 252 -7.07 -3.14 13.02
C ALA A 252 -7.15 -4.32 12.03
N MET A 253 -7.73 -5.45 12.44
CA MET A 253 -7.87 -6.62 11.55
C MET A 253 -8.82 -6.34 10.39
N THR A 254 -9.89 -5.59 10.61
CA THR A 254 -10.82 -5.18 9.55
C THR A 254 -10.10 -4.37 8.45
N LEU A 255 -9.13 -3.54 8.84
CA LEU A 255 -8.34 -2.74 7.91
C LEU A 255 -7.54 -3.60 6.92
N LEU A 256 -7.06 -4.76 7.34
CA LEU A 256 -6.30 -5.69 6.49
C LEU A 256 -7.19 -6.40 5.44
N ASP A 257 -8.51 -6.25 5.53
CA ASP A 257 -9.45 -6.93 4.63
C ASP A 257 -9.71 -6.17 3.33
N PHE A 258 -9.36 -4.88 3.26
CA PHE A 258 -9.69 -4.03 2.10
C PHE A 258 -8.73 -4.15 0.91
N GLU A 259 -7.45 -4.48 1.11
CA GLU A 259 -6.44 -4.53 0.04
C GLU A 259 -6.04 -5.96 -0.34
N ARG A 260 -7.01 -6.79 -0.76
CA ARG A 260 -6.78 -8.24 -0.91
C ARG A 260 -6.43 -8.74 -2.31
N SER A 261 -6.71 -7.99 -3.39
CA SER A 261 -6.58 -8.54 -4.75
C SER A 261 -5.16 -8.54 -5.31
N ASN A 262 -4.30 -7.63 -4.85
CA ASN A 262 -2.93 -7.42 -5.38
C ASN A 262 -2.84 -7.24 -6.91
N ILE A 263 -3.93 -6.79 -7.57
CA ILE A 263 -3.95 -6.64 -9.02
C ILE A 263 -2.88 -5.65 -9.53
N GLY A 264 -2.63 -4.58 -8.80
CA GLY A 264 -1.57 -3.62 -9.11
C GLY A 264 -0.18 -4.27 -9.14
N GLY A 265 0.10 -5.20 -8.22
CA GLY A 265 1.37 -5.94 -8.19
C GLY A 265 1.57 -6.82 -9.42
N ALA A 266 0.52 -7.54 -9.86
CA ALA A 266 0.58 -8.36 -11.08
C ALA A 266 0.85 -7.52 -12.33
N ILE A 267 0.19 -6.37 -12.46
CA ILE A 267 0.39 -5.43 -13.57
C ILE A 267 1.79 -4.80 -13.50
N GLY A 268 2.24 -4.42 -12.31
CA GLY A 268 3.59 -3.90 -12.08
C GLY A 268 4.66 -4.89 -12.53
N ALA A 269 4.53 -6.17 -12.21
CA ALA A 269 5.45 -7.21 -12.64
C ALA A 269 5.49 -7.33 -14.17
N ARG A 270 4.31 -7.36 -14.84
CA ARG A 270 4.22 -7.40 -16.31
C ARG A 270 4.88 -6.17 -16.96
N ARG A 271 4.63 -4.97 -16.41
CA ARG A 271 5.20 -3.72 -16.91
C ARG A 271 6.72 -3.72 -16.77
N THR A 272 7.24 -4.15 -15.63
CA THR A 272 8.69 -4.27 -15.40
C THR A 272 9.35 -5.23 -16.40
N LEU A 273 8.75 -6.39 -16.63
CA LEU A 273 9.25 -7.37 -17.57
C LEU A 273 9.24 -6.85 -19.02
N ARG A 274 8.18 -6.17 -19.45
CA ARG A 274 8.11 -5.56 -20.80
C ARG A 274 9.19 -4.51 -20.98
N ARG A 275 9.34 -3.60 -20.03
CA ARG A 275 10.39 -2.57 -20.06
C ARG A 275 11.79 -3.18 -20.11
N MET A 276 12.04 -4.23 -19.33
CA MET A 276 13.31 -4.96 -19.43
C MET A 276 13.53 -5.49 -20.85
N LEU A 277 12.51 -6.06 -21.49
CA LEU A 277 12.61 -6.53 -22.88
C LEU A 277 12.85 -5.37 -23.86
N ASP A 278 12.20 -4.21 -23.68
CA ASP A 278 12.43 -3.03 -24.52
C ASP A 278 13.90 -2.58 -24.45
N VAL A 279 14.48 -2.54 -23.23
CA VAL A 279 15.90 -2.23 -23.04
C VAL A 279 16.81 -3.27 -23.72
N VAL A 280 16.48 -4.56 -23.60
CA VAL A 280 17.25 -5.64 -24.25
C VAL A 280 17.16 -5.54 -25.77
N GLN A 281 16.00 -5.23 -26.31
CA GLN A 281 15.80 -5.09 -27.76
C GLN A 281 16.56 -3.89 -28.34
N ALA A 282 16.68 -2.82 -27.56
CA ALA A 282 17.41 -1.62 -27.97
C ALA A 282 18.94 -1.79 -27.91
N ASP A 283 19.46 -2.75 -27.14
CA ASP A 283 20.91 -2.96 -26.93
C ASP A 283 21.40 -4.26 -27.61
N PRO A 284 22.20 -4.17 -28.68
CA PRO A 284 22.72 -5.36 -29.35
C PRO A 284 23.61 -6.28 -28.51
N VAL A 285 24.24 -5.75 -27.45
CA VAL A 285 25.06 -6.54 -26.52
C VAL A 285 24.17 -7.38 -25.63
N LEU A 286 23.13 -6.78 -25.07
CA LEU A 286 22.16 -7.48 -24.23
C LEU A 286 21.38 -8.52 -25.04
N ARG A 287 21.00 -8.22 -26.29
CA ARG A 287 20.37 -9.21 -27.20
C ARG A 287 21.24 -10.43 -27.40
N ARG A 288 22.50 -10.25 -27.80
CA ARG A 288 23.42 -11.38 -27.96
C ARG A 288 23.61 -12.20 -26.71
N ARG A 289 23.71 -11.52 -25.56
CA ARG A 289 23.78 -12.20 -24.25
C ARG A 289 22.54 -13.04 -23.97
N LEU A 290 21.36 -12.49 -24.26
CA LEU A 290 20.10 -13.21 -24.08
C LEU A 290 20.01 -14.44 -25.00
N ASP A 291 20.38 -14.28 -26.27
CA ASP A 291 20.33 -15.35 -27.25
C ASP A 291 21.32 -16.49 -26.95
N ALA A 292 22.46 -16.17 -26.33
CA ALA A 292 23.50 -17.13 -25.98
C ALA A 292 23.30 -17.79 -24.60
N SER A 293 22.17 -17.55 -23.93
CA SER A 293 21.96 -18.00 -22.53
C SER A 293 20.58 -18.60 -22.29
N THR A 294 20.41 -19.25 -21.12
CA THR A 294 19.12 -19.76 -20.63
C THR A 294 18.19 -18.68 -20.09
N LEU A 295 18.63 -17.42 -20.04
CA LEU A 295 17.85 -16.29 -19.50
C LEU A 295 16.51 -16.07 -20.23
N ARG A 296 16.42 -16.47 -21.51
CA ARG A 296 15.15 -16.47 -22.23
C ARG A 296 14.07 -17.29 -21.56
N HIS A 297 14.43 -18.47 -21.04
CA HIS A 297 13.50 -19.36 -20.33
C HIS A 297 13.10 -18.76 -18.98
N GLU A 298 14.04 -18.13 -18.28
CA GLU A 298 13.75 -17.44 -17.02
C GLU A 298 12.78 -16.26 -17.24
N ILE A 299 13.01 -15.46 -18.27
CA ILE A 299 12.10 -14.37 -18.63
C ILE A 299 10.70 -14.92 -18.96
N ALA A 300 10.62 -15.96 -19.78
CA ALA A 300 9.35 -16.60 -20.12
C ALA A 300 8.65 -17.13 -18.86
N GLN A 301 9.40 -17.74 -17.95
CA GLN A 301 8.87 -18.20 -16.65
C GLN A 301 8.32 -17.03 -15.82
N ARG A 302 9.01 -15.87 -15.77
CA ARG A 302 8.51 -14.68 -15.06
C ARG A 302 7.21 -14.16 -15.69
N PHE A 303 7.08 -14.18 -17.00
CA PHE A 303 5.82 -13.81 -17.66
C PHE A 303 4.68 -14.76 -17.32
N ILE A 304 4.93 -16.08 -17.30
CA ILE A 304 3.95 -17.07 -16.89
C ILE A 304 3.52 -16.83 -15.43
N GLU A 305 4.47 -16.60 -14.52
CA GLU A 305 4.18 -16.31 -13.12
C GLU A 305 3.39 -15.02 -12.93
N ALA A 306 3.71 -13.97 -13.69
CA ALA A 306 2.96 -12.71 -13.66
C ALA A 306 1.53 -12.89 -14.19
N GLU A 307 1.35 -13.76 -15.21
CA GLU A 307 0.02 -14.11 -15.72
C GLU A 307 -0.79 -14.89 -14.69
N ILE A 308 -0.19 -15.88 -14.04
CA ILE A 308 -0.83 -16.66 -12.96
C ILE A 308 -1.29 -15.70 -11.85
N MET A 309 -0.43 -14.77 -11.43
CA MET A 309 -0.79 -13.79 -10.41
C MET A 309 -1.97 -12.89 -10.85
N TYR A 310 -1.98 -12.48 -12.10
CA TYR A 310 -3.07 -11.68 -12.65
C TYR A 310 -4.42 -12.44 -12.63
N GLN A 311 -4.42 -13.68 -13.11
CA GLN A 311 -5.61 -14.54 -13.12
C GLN A 311 -6.08 -14.83 -11.69
N PHE A 312 -5.16 -15.00 -10.76
CA PHE A 312 -5.50 -15.21 -9.35
C PHE A 312 -6.11 -13.95 -8.72
N SER A 313 -5.61 -12.76 -9.07
CA SER A 313 -6.22 -11.49 -8.65
C SER A 313 -7.65 -11.34 -9.16
N LEU A 314 -7.93 -11.71 -10.42
CA LEU A 314 -9.28 -11.69 -10.98
C LEU A 314 -10.22 -12.67 -10.26
N ARG A 315 -9.72 -13.83 -9.83
CA ARG A 315 -10.49 -14.77 -9.00
C ARG A 315 -10.90 -14.13 -7.68
N ILE A 316 -9.97 -13.46 -6.98
CA ILE A 316 -10.25 -12.76 -5.72
C ILE A 316 -11.33 -11.68 -5.93
N ILE A 317 -11.19 -10.87 -6.98
CA ILE A 317 -12.17 -9.84 -7.34
C ILE A 317 -13.56 -10.45 -7.61
N SER A 318 -13.60 -11.59 -8.32
CA SER A 318 -14.86 -12.30 -8.57
C SER A 318 -15.52 -12.80 -7.28
N MET A 319 -14.72 -13.25 -6.29
CA MET A 319 -15.22 -13.63 -4.96
C MET A 319 -15.79 -12.41 -4.23
N GLN A 320 -15.06 -11.30 -4.22
CA GLN A 320 -15.50 -10.05 -3.60
C GLN A 320 -16.79 -9.51 -4.23
N ASN A 321 -16.93 -9.57 -5.56
CA ASN A 321 -18.15 -9.19 -6.26
C ASN A 321 -19.38 -10.04 -5.87
N LYS A 322 -19.16 -11.27 -5.39
CA LYS A 322 -20.20 -12.16 -4.86
C LYS A 322 -20.43 -11.99 -3.35
N GLY A 323 -19.83 -10.98 -2.72
CA GLY A 323 -19.89 -10.75 -1.27
C GLY A 323 -19.11 -11.77 -0.44
N GLN A 324 -18.23 -12.56 -1.06
CA GLN A 324 -17.37 -13.52 -0.35
C GLN A 324 -16.11 -12.83 0.17
N LEU A 325 -15.66 -13.20 1.36
CA LEU A 325 -14.41 -12.70 1.95
C LEU A 325 -13.26 -13.64 1.58
N PRO A 326 -12.31 -13.23 0.71
CA PRO A 326 -11.12 -14.03 0.39
C PRO A 326 -10.13 -13.99 1.56
N ASN A 327 -10.09 -15.00 2.40
CA ASN A 327 -9.19 -15.05 3.58
C ASN A 327 -7.82 -15.64 3.23
N ASP A 328 -7.79 -16.91 2.90
CA ASP A 328 -6.58 -17.63 2.54
C ASP A 328 -6.11 -17.28 1.13
N GLU A 329 -7.03 -16.97 0.21
CA GLU A 329 -6.68 -16.49 -1.13
C GLU A 329 -5.91 -15.17 -1.09
N ALA A 330 -6.28 -14.25 -0.20
CA ALA A 330 -5.53 -13.01 0.00
C ALA A 330 -4.10 -13.28 0.49
N SER A 331 -3.94 -14.25 1.40
CA SER A 331 -2.62 -14.69 1.87
C SER A 331 -1.80 -15.37 0.76
N MET A 332 -2.45 -16.20 -0.08
CA MET A 332 -1.83 -16.80 -1.27
C MET A 332 -1.36 -15.72 -2.25
N ALA A 333 -2.22 -14.73 -2.54
CA ALA A 333 -1.89 -13.63 -3.43
C ALA A 333 -0.71 -12.81 -2.91
N LYS A 334 -0.70 -12.46 -1.62
CA LYS A 334 0.40 -11.73 -0.98
C LYS A 334 1.70 -12.52 -1.03
N LEU A 335 1.67 -13.78 -0.64
CA LEU A 335 2.83 -14.68 -0.66
C LEU A 335 3.42 -14.76 -2.07
N TYR A 336 2.59 -15.12 -3.05
CA TYR A 336 3.02 -15.31 -4.43
C TYR A 336 3.57 -14.01 -5.04
N ASN A 337 2.86 -12.88 -4.86
CA ASN A 337 3.28 -11.59 -5.40
C ASN A 337 4.60 -11.09 -4.80
N SER A 338 4.80 -11.24 -3.50
CA SER A 338 6.04 -10.79 -2.84
C SER A 338 7.26 -11.60 -3.29
N GLU A 339 7.12 -12.91 -3.43
CA GLU A 339 8.18 -13.79 -3.92
C GLU A 339 8.42 -13.60 -5.43
N LEU A 340 7.36 -13.39 -6.23
CA LEU A 340 7.48 -13.06 -7.65
C LEU A 340 8.24 -11.75 -7.86
N SER A 341 7.94 -10.72 -7.07
CA SER A 341 8.62 -9.42 -7.16
C SER A 341 10.12 -9.53 -6.95
N GLN A 342 10.57 -10.37 -6.00
CA GLN A 342 11.99 -10.66 -5.81
C GLN A 342 12.58 -11.41 -7.02
N ARG A 343 11.90 -12.44 -7.52
CA ARG A 343 12.37 -13.20 -8.70
C ARG A 343 12.45 -12.34 -9.96
N VAL A 344 11.48 -11.44 -10.17
CA VAL A 344 11.52 -10.48 -11.29
C VAL A 344 12.73 -9.55 -11.17
N ALA A 345 12.96 -8.99 -9.98
CA ALA A 345 14.11 -8.12 -9.74
C ALA A 345 15.45 -8.85 -9.97
N GLN A 346 15.58 -10.09 -9.49
CA GLN A 346 16.76 -10.94 -9.74
C GLN A 346 16.97 -11.21 -11.22
N THR A 347 15.90 -11.55 -11.95
CA THR A 347 15.96 -11.80 -13.40
C THR A 347 16.41 -10.52 -14.15
N CYS A 348 15.90 -9.34 -13.76
CA CYS A 348 16.36 -8.08 -14.33
C CYS A 348 17.86 -7.82 -14.08
N MET A 349 18.35 -8.09 -12.86
CA MET A 349 19.78 -8.00 -12.56
C MET A 349 20.62 -8.93 -13.44
N GLN A 350 20.20 -10.19 -13.59
CA GLN A 350 20.89 -11.19 -14.39
C GLN A 350 20.92 -10.79 -15.87
N VAL A 351 19.81 -10.34 -16.42
CA VAL A 351 19.71 -9.90 -17.82
C VAL A 351 20.64 -8.74 -18.11
N MET A 352 20.67 -7.74 -17.23
CA MET A 352 21.52 -6.55 -17.37
C MET A 352 23.02 -6.81 -17.10
N GLY A 353 23.35 -7.93 -16.43
CA GLY A 353 24.72 -8.29 -16.09
C GLY A 353 25.40 -7.22 -15.22
N LEU A 354 26.66 -6.87 -15.53
CA LEU A 354 27.39 -5.85 -14.75
C LEU A 354 26.69 -4.49 -14.72
N ARG A 355 26.01 -4.10 -15.80
CA ARG A 355 25.22 -2.84 -15.82
C ARG A 355 24.07 -2.87 -14.82
N GLY A 356 23.53 -4.06 -14.51
CA GLY A 356 22.46 -4.22 -13.54
C GLY A 356 22.88 -3.85 -12.11
N GLN A 357 24.18 -3.80 -11.81
CA GLN A 357 24.72 -3.46 -10.49
C GLN A 357 24.80 -1.93 -10.25
N LEU A 358 24.63 -1.12 -11.29
CA LEU A 358 24.70 0.34 -11.18
C LEU A 358 23.47 0.85 -10.43
N THR A 359 23.73 1.72 -9.44
CA THR A 359 22.68 2.39 -8.64
C THR A 359 22.47 3.85 -9.05
N GLU A 360 23.22 4.32 -10.07
CA GLU A 360 23.05 5.65 -10.63
C GLU A 360 21.74 5.75 -11.39
N GLY A 361 20.90 6.71 -11.03
CA GLY A 361 19.53 6.83 -11.52
C GLY A 361 18.47 6.29 -10.55
N GLU A 362 17.23 6.71 -10.71
CA GLU A 362 16.17 6.38 -9.75
C GLU A 362 15.65 4.94 -9.86
N GLU A 363 15.59 4.39 -11.06
CA GLU A 363 14.94 3.09 -11.36
C GLU A 363 15.90 2.14 -12.08
N THR A 364 16.99 1.79 -11.42
CA THR A 364 17.93 0.77 -11.91
C THR A 364 17.54 -0.62 -11.44
N PRO A 365 17.96 -1.71 -12.13
CA PRO A 365 17.77 -3.08 -11.66
C PRO A 365 18.32 -3.31 -10.25
N ALA A 366 19.48 -2.70 -9.91
CA ALA A 366 20.05 -2.75 -8.57
C ALA A 366 19.12 -2.14 -7.51
N ARG A 367 18.59 -0.95 -7.76
CA ARG A 367 17.66 -0.30 -6.83
C ARG A 367 16.35 -1.06 -6.70
N MET A 368 15.86 -1.62 -7.81
CA MET A 368 14.68 -2.51 -7.77
C MET A 368 14.96 -3.75 -6.93
N TYR A 369 16.11 -4.40 -7.12
CA TYR A 369 16.51 -5.57 -6.32
C TYR A 369 16.57 -5.24 -4.83
N LEU A 370 17.29 -4.19 -4.44
CA LEU A 370 17.38 -3.74 -3.05
C LEU A 370 15.99 -3.40 -2.47
N GLY A 371 15.13 -2.74 -3.24
CA GLY A 371 13.78 -2.37 -2.82
C GLY A 371 12.82 -3.56 -2.66
N MET A 372 13.11 -4.71 -3.31
CA MET A 372 12.28 -5.91 -3.21
C MET A 372 12.74 -6.88 -2.09
N VAL A 373 13.91 -6.71 -1.50
CA VAL A 373 14.35 -7.54 -0.36
C VAL A 373 13.30 -7.60 0.76
N PRO A 374 12.71 -6.48 1.23
CA PRO A 374 11.71 -6.51 2.29
C PRO A 374 10.31 -6.94 1.81
N ALA A 375 10.09 -7.25 0.54
CA ALA A 375 8.76 -7.60 0.02
C ALA A 375 8.16 -8.85 0.70
N THR A 376 8.99 -9.83 1.03
CA THR A 376 8.60 -11.07 1.73
C THR A 376 8.49 -10.91 3.25
N ILE A 377 8.81 -9.72 3.79
CA ILE A 377 8.79 -9.43 5.22
C ILE A 377 7.61 -8.53 5.58
N ARG A 378 7.45 -7.41 4.88
CA ARG A 378 6.41 -6.42 5.17
C ARG A 378 5.00 -6.96 4.91
N GLY A 379 4.00 -6.44 5.66
CA GLY A 379 2.59 -6.82 5.47
C GLY A 379 2.30 -8.30 5.78
N GLY A 380 2.98 -8.87 6.76
CA GLY A 380 3.00 -10.30 7.09
C GLY A 380 4.05 -11.05 6.28
N THR A 381 4.98 -11.70 6.98
CA THR A 381 6.09 -12.43 6.33
C THR A 381 5.58 -13.60 5.49
N SER A 382 6.42 -14.10 4.57
CA SER A 382 6.11 -15.32 3.80
C SER A 382 5.75 -16.48 4.72
N GLU A 383 6.39 -16.61 5.87
CA GLU A 383 6.13 -17.65 6.88
C GLU A 383 4.75 -17.45 7.52
N VAL A 384 4.40 -16.21 7.92
CA VAL A 384 3.08 -15.89 8.45
C VAL A 384 1.99 -16.19 7.42
N GLN A 385 2.20 -15.83 6.14
CA GLN A 385 1.22 -16.13 5.10
C GLN A 385 1.06 -17.64 4.89
N ARG A 386 2.15 -18.41 4.90
CA ARG A 386 2.10 -19.88 4.84
C ARG A 386 1.32 -20.47 6.02
N ASN A 387 1.52 -19.95 7.23
CA ASN A 387 0.76 -20.36 8.41
C ASN A 387 -0.75 -20.08 8.27
N VAL A 388 -1.12 -18.91 7.73
CA VAL A 388 -2.53 -18.57 7.46
C VAL A 388 -3.12 -19.52 6.43
N ILE A 389 -2.43 -19.77 5.33
CA ILE A 389 -2.86 -20.71 4.28
C ILE A 389 -3.03 -22.13 4.86
N ALA A 390 -2.04 -22.60 5.62
CA ALA A 390 -2.07 -23.93 6.24
C ALA A 390 -3.25 -24.09 7.19
N THR A 391 -3.46 -23.12 8.09
CA THR A 391 -4.46 -23.25 9.16
C THR A 391 -5.86 -22.86 8.73
N ARG A 392 -6.04 -21.83 7.91
CA ARG A 392 -7.35 -21.36 7.47
C ARG A 392 -7.78 -21.96 6.14
N GLY A 393 -6.85 -22.08 5.17
CA GLY A 393 -7.15 -22.63 3.85
C GLY A 393 -7.20 -24.15 3.83
N LEU A 394 -6.23 -24.82 4.48
CA LEU A 394 -6.12 -26.27 4.47
C LEU A 394 -6.66 -26.94 5.74
N GLY A 395 -7.05 -26.17 6.77
CA GLY A 395 -7.56 -26.73 8.03
C GLY A 395 -6.53 -27.49 8.84
N LEU A 396 -5.23 -27.26 8.62
CA LEU A 396 -4.17 -27.91 9.37
C LEU A 396 -4.09 -27.38 10.80
N PRO A 397 -3.66 -28.21 11.79
CA PRO A 397 -3.54 -27.77 13.17
C PRO A 397 -2.51 -26.64 13.31
N ARG A 398 -2.76 -25.78 14.29
CA ARG A 398 -1.75 -24.79 14.72
C ARG A 398 -0.70 -25.53 15.54
N GLY A 399 0.57 -25.34 15.19
CA GLY A 399 1.67 -25.84 15.98
C GLY A 399 1.83 -25.13 17.32
#